data_5ce592787c2dfc3573e2c12b2702a66a
#
_entry.id   5ce592787c2dfc3573e2c12b2702a66a
#
_cell.length_a   1.000
_cell.length_b   1.000
_cell.length_c   1.000
_cell.angle_alpha   90.00
_cell.angle_beta   90.00
_cell.angle_gamma   90.00
#
_symmetry.space_group_name_H-M   'P 1'
#
loop_
_entity.id
_entity.type
_entity.pdbx_description
1 polymer ?
#
loop_
_entity_poly.entity_id
_entity_poly.type
_entity_poly.pdbx_seq_one_letter_code
_entity_poly.pdbx_strand_id
1 'polypeptide(L)'
;MKLDNNFEKKVYAGVLGKIIGVYLGRPFEGWPYDKIMKELGPIYYYVNDKLNLPLHVTDDDLNGTFTFIKAFKDFNFNRNITSKQIGDTWLNYCLENQAVLAWAGKGLLTEESAYLNLKEGIEAPE
;
A
#
# COMPACT_ATOMS: atom_id res chain seq x y z
N MET A 1 16.97 23.93 1.00
CA MET A 1 15.56 24.27 1.29
C MET A 1 15.35 24.05 2.80
N LYS A 2 15.03 25.09 3.57
CA LYS A 2 14.65 24.89 4.97
C LYS A 2 13.22 24.31 4.98
N LEU A 3 13.06 23.16 5.60
CA LEU A 3 11.72 22.60 5.83
C LEU A 3 10.97 23.51 6.80
N ASP A 4 9.66 23.68 6.56
CA ASP A 4 8.75 24.36 7.49
C ASP A 4 8.78 23.64 8.84
N ASN A 5 8.78 24.37 9.95
CA ASN A 5 8.73 23.80 11.30
C ASN A 5 7.51 22.88 11.54
N ASN A 6 6.50 22.98 10.68
CA ASN A 6 5.32 22.11 10.71
C ASN A 6 5.42 20.91 9.73
N PHE A 7 6.51 20.80 8.93
CA PHE A 7 6.61 19.77 7.90
C PHE A 7 6.51 18.36 8.49
N GLU A 8 7.26 18.07 9.55
CA GLU A 8 7.23 16.76 10.22
C GLU A 8 5.84 16.43 10.75
N LYS A 9 5.15 17.41 11.34
CA LYS A 9 3.77 17.23 11.83
C LYS A 9 2.79 16.95 10.70
N LYS A 10 2.96 17.61 9.55
CA LYS A 10 2.14 17.36 8.35
C LYS A 10 2.38 15.97 7.79
N VAL A 11 3.65 15.53 7.70
CA VAL A 11 3.99 14.18 7.27
C VAL A 11 3.41 13.14 8.22
N TYR A 12 3.61 13.33 9.52
CA TYR A 12 3.04 12.44 10.54
C TYR A 12 1.51 12.34 10.43
N ALA A 13 0.83 13.48 10.32
CA ALA A 13 -0.62 13.52 10.16
C ALA A 13 -1.09 12.83 8.87
N GLY A 14 -0.35 13.01 7.77
CA GLY A 14 -0.64 12.35 6.50
C GLY A 14 -0.49 10.83 6.57
N VAL A 15 0.61 10.35 7.15
CA VAL A 15 0.85 8.91 7.36
C VAL A 15 -0.22 8.32 8.29
N LEU A 16 -0.49 8.98 9.41
CA LEU A 16 -1.53 8.53 10.35
C LEU A 16 -2.91 8.50 9.69
N GLY A 17 -3.26 9.54 8.93
CA GLY A 17 -4.51 9.61 8.19
C GLY A 17 -4.65 8.47 7.16
N LYS A 18 -3.57 8.15 6.44
CA LYS A 18 -3.55 7.00 5.52
C LYS A 18 -3.80 5.69 6.27
N ILE A 19 -3.10 5.44 7.38
CA ILE A 19 -3.28 4.22 8.18
C ILE A 19 -4.73 4.10 8.69
N ILE A 20 -5.26 5.18 9.25
CA ILE A 20 -6.65 5.22 9.73
C ILE A 20 -7.62 4.94 8.59
N GLY A 21 -7.45 5.59 7.44
CA GLY A 21 -8.34 5.45 6.28
C GLY A 21 -8.34 4.02 5.74
N VAL A 22 -7.17 3.40 5.60
CA VAL A 22 -7.03 2.02 5.14
C VAL A 22 -7.77 1.07 6.08
N TYR A 23 -7.47 1.09 7.37
CA TYR A 23 -8.12 0.18 8.32
C TYR A 23 -9.61 0.47 8.53
N LEU A 24 -10.05 1.71 8.32
CA LEU A 24 -11.47 2.05 8.37
C LEU A 24 -12.23 1.48 7.17
N GLY A 25 -11.66 1.55 5.98
CA GLY A 25 -12.30 1.12 4.73
C GLY A 25 -12.17 -0.38 4.43
N ARG A 26 -11.10 -1.02 4.88
CA ARG A 26 -10.75 -2.41 4.57
C ARG A 26 -11.87 -3.44 4.79
N PRO A 27 -12.67 -3.39 5.87
CA PRO A 27 -13.67 -4.42 6.13
C PRO A 27 -14.76 -4.56 5.08
N PHE A 28 -14.98 -3.52 4.29
CA PHE A 28 -16.01 -3.49 3.24
C PHE A 28 -15.45 -3.06 1.88
N GLU A 29 -14.15 -3.23 1.69
CA GLU A 29 -13.50 -3.00 0.41
C GLU A 29 -14.18 -3.81 -0.70
N GLY A 30 -14.40 -3.16 -1.85
CA GLY A 30 -15.11 -3.75 -2.99
C GLY A 30 -16.64 -3.89 -2.82
N TRP A 31 -17.21 -3.48 -1.69
CA TRP A 31 -18.66 -3.51 -1.54
C TRP A 31 -19.33 -2.33 -2.26
N PRO A 32 -20.44 -2.57 -2.97
CA PRO A 32 -21.27 -1.49 -3.49
C PRO A 32 -21.81 -0.59 -2.36
N TYR A 33 -21.97 0.69 -2.64
CA TYR A 33 -22.47 1.68 -1.68
C TYR A 33 -23.80 1.23 -1.00
N ASP A 34 -24.75 0.74 -1.81
CA ASP A 34 -26.06 0.31 -1.29
C ASP A 34 -25.93 -0.86 -0.29
N LYS A 35 -24.99 -1.76 -0.51
CA LYS A 35 -24.70 -2.84 0.42
C LYS A 35 -24.14 -2.30 1.74
N ILE A 36 -23.18 -1.37 1.66
CA ILE A 36 -22.60 -0.73 2.85
C ILE A 36 -23.70 -0.06 3.66
N MET A 37 -24.51 0.76 3.02
CA MET A 37 -25.60 1.48 3.70
C MET A 37 -26.66 0.56 4.30
N LYS A 38 -26.99 -0.53 3.62
CA LYS A 38 -27.97 -1.51 4.09
C LYS A 38 -27.48 -2.30 5.30
N GLU A 39 -26.23 -2.75 5.28
CA GLU A 39 -25.70 -3.68 6.29
C GLU A 39 -25.00 -2.96 7.45
N LEU A 40 -24.33 -1.84 7.18
CA LEU A 40 -23.51 -1.13 8.16
C LEU A 40 -24.05 0.26 8.49
N GLY A 41 -24.77 0.89 7.57
CA GLY A 41 -25.17 2.29 7.68
C GLY A 41 -24.01 3.26 7.45
N PRO A 42 -24.14 4.53 7.85
CA PRO A 42 -23.06 5.51 7.78
C PRO A 42 -21.88 5.07 8.65
N ILE A 43 -20.67 5.10 8.08
CA ILE A 43 -19.44 4.65 8.75
C ILE A 43 -18.78 5.85 9.43
N TYR A 44 -18.71 5.83 10.76
CA TYR A 44 -18.05 6.85 11.58
C TYR A 44 -16.90 6.29 12.42
N TYR A 45 -16.77 4.96 12.49
CA TYR A 45 -15.76 4.26 13.26
C TYR A 45 -15.53 2.86 12.71
N TYR A 46 -14.54 2.15 13.22
CA TYR A 46 -14.21 0.80 12.80
C TYR A 46 -15.39 -0.15 12.98
N VAL A 47 -15.68 -0.95 11.96
CA VAL A 47 -16.80 -1.90 11.93
C VAL A 47 -16.36 -3.36 11.99
N ASN A 48 -15.09 -3.59 12.25
CA ASN A 48 -14.48 -4.91 12.27
C ASN A 48 -15.20 -5.89 13.20
N ASP A 49 -15.56 -5.45 14.39
CA ASP A 49 -16.29 -6.28 15.36
C ASP A 49 -17.65 -6.72 14.85
N LYS A 50 -18.37 -5.84 14.13
CA LYS A 50 -19.67 -6.17 13.53
C LYS A 50 -19.56 -7.24 12.44
N LEU A 51 -18.42 -7.30 11.77
CA LEU A 51 -18.16 -8.22 10.67
C LEU A 51 -17.34 -9.44 11.11
N ASN A 52 -17.00 -9.52 12.38
CA ASN A 52 -16.13 -10.57 12.94
C ASN A 52 -14.79 -10.67 12.19
N LEU A 53 -14.17 -9.51 11.89
CA LEU A 53 -12.90 -9.40 11.19
C LEU A 53 -11.82 -8.83 12.11
N PRO A 54 -10.55 -9.24 11.94
CA PRO A 54 -9.46 -8.65 12.70
C PRO A 54 -9.24 -7.19 12.27
N LEU A 55 -8.92 -6.32 13.23
CA LEU A 55 -8.57 -4.93 12.96
C LEU A 55 -7.21 -4.82 12.26
N HIS A 56 -6.23 -5.59 12.73
CA HIS A 56 -4.86 -5.54 12.23
C HIS A 56 -4.62 -6.66 11.21
N VAL A 57 -4.43 -6.28 9.97
CA VAL A 57 -4.06 -7.17 8.86
C VAL A 57 -3.00 -6.50 8.01
N THR A 58 -2.22 -7.27 7.26
CA THR A 58 -1.36 -6.73 6.22
C THR A 58 -2.21 -6.12 5.12
N ASP A 59 -1.77 -5.01 4.56
CA ASP A 59 -2.49 -4.25 3.57
C ASP A 59 -1.54 -3.75 2.49
N ASP A 60 -1.91 -3.94 1.24
CA ASP A 60 -1.11 -3.59 0.07
C ASP A 60 -0.97 -2.08 -0.11
N ASP A 61 -1.98 -1.31 0.17
CA ASP A 61 -1.95 0.16 0.14
C ASP A 61 -0.90 0.76 1.09
N LEU A 62 -0.69 0.11 2.24
CA LEU A 62 0.36 0.50 3.17
C LEU A 62 1.72 -0.04 2.73
N ASN A 63 1.81 -1.33 2.48
CA ASN A 63 3.08 -1.99 2.20
C ASN A 63 3.68 -1.54 0.87
N GLY A 64 2.89 -1.40 -0.19
CA GLY A 64 3.35 -0.89 -1.49
C GLY A 64 3.92 0.52 -1.37
N THR A 65 3.18 1.43 -0.73
CA THR A 65 3.63 2.80 -0.50
C THR A 65 4.97 2.86 0.25
N PHE A 66 5.12 2.10 1.33
CA PHE A 66 6.35 2.12 2.12
C PHE A 66 7.52 1.42 1.43
N THR A 67 7.27 0.43 0.57
CA THR A 67 8.31 -0.17 -0.27
C THR A 67 8.91 0.85 -1.23
N PHE A 68 8.10 1.70 -1.87
CA PHE A 68 8.62 2.78 -2.71
C PHE A 68 9.41 3.83 -1.93
N ILE A 69 8.98 4.19 -0.72
CA ILE A 69 9.75 5.09 0.16
C ILE A 69 11.09 4.46 0.54
N LYS A 70 11.13 3.14 0.72
CA LYS A 70 12.36 2.39 1.01
C LYS A 70 13.40 2.55 -0.12
N ALA A 71 12.95 2.60 -1.38
CA ALA A 71 13.84 2.84 -2.51
C ALA A 71 14.64 4.14 -2.36
N PHE A 72 14.02 5.22 -1.93
CA PHE A 72 14.76 6.46 -1.69
C PHE A 72 15.88 6.32 -0.66
N LYS A 73 15.64 5.56 0.40
CA LYS A 73 16.67 5.30 1.41
C LYS A 73 17.83 4.49 0.83
N ASP A 74 17.53 3.43 0.08
CA ASP A 74 18.54 2.52 -0.47
C ASP A 74 19.42 3.20 -1.52
N PHE A 75 18.87 4.19 -2.22
CA PHE A 75 19.61 5.01 -3.19
C PHE A 75 20.00 6.40 -2.65
N ASN A 76 20.28 6.50 -1.35
CA ASN A 76 20.82 7.69 -0.67
C ASN A 76 19.97 8.96 -0.89
N PHE A 77 18.64 8.84 -0.91
CA PHE A 77 17.69 9.93 -1.13
C PHE A 77 17.94 10.70 -2.42
N ASN A 78 18.47 10.03 -3.44
CA ASN A 78 18.66 10.62 -4.76
C ASN A 78 17.29 10.94 -5.38
N ARG A 79 17.09 12.20 -5.79
CA ARG A 79 15.84 12.64 -6.43
C ARG A 79 15.70 12.15 -7.88
N ASN A 80 16.79 11.71 -8.47
CA ASN A 80 16.84 11.17 -9.84
C ASN A 80 16.87 9.63 -9.82
N ILE A 81 16.21 9.01 -8.85
CA ILE A 81 16.03 7.55 -8.82
C ILE A 81 15.35 7.10 -10.11
N THR A 82 15.89 6.05 -10.72
CA THR A 82 15.38 5.51 -11.99
C THR A 82 14.27 4.48 -11.76
N SER A 83 13.45 4.23 -12.79
CA SER A 83 12.44 3.17 -12.74
C SER A 83 13.06 1.80 -12.46
N LYS A 84 14.24 1.52 -13.07
CA LYS A 84 14.99 0.29 -12.77
C LYS A 84 15.33 0.18 -11.28
N GLN A 85 15.85 1.22 -10.65
CA GLN A 85 16.19 1.22 -9.23
C GLN A 85 14.95 0.99 -8.33
N ILE A 86 13.80 1.51 -8.74
CA ILE A 86 12.53 1.25 -8.06
C ILE A 86 12.13 -0.22 -8.24
N GLY A 87 12.26 -0.77 -9.45
CA GLY A 87 12.01 -2.18 -9.75
C GLY A 87 12.92 -3.12 -8.94
N ASP A 88 14.21 -2.83 -8.88
CA ASP A 88 15.17 -3.58 -8.05
C ASP A 88 14.77 -3.56 -6.56
N THR A 89 14.26 -2.44 -6.06
CA THR A 89 13.74 -2.33 -4.70
C THR A 89 12.52 -3.24 -4.50
N TRP A 90 11.63 -3.31 -5.46
CA TRP A 90 10.49 -4.22 -5.41
C TRP A 90 10.94 -5.68 -5.32
N LEU A 91 11.86 -6.11 -6.17
CA LEU A 91 12.41 -7.47 -6.13
C LEU A 91 13.08 -7.80 -4.78
N ASN A 92 13.71 -6.80 -4.15
CA ASN A 92 14.42 -7.01 -2.89
C ASN A 92 13.50 -7.08 -1.66
N TYR A 93 12.36 -6.41 -1.69
CA TYR A 93 11.51 -6.24 -0.50
C TYR A 93 10.10 -6.84 -0.61
N CYS A 94 9.58 -7.09 -1.81
CA CYS A 94 8.31 -7.79 -1.97
C CYS A 94 8.49 -9.27 -1.71
N LEU A 95 7.69 -9.81 -0.80
CA LEU A 95 7.64 -11.23 -0.49
C LEU A 95 6.43 -11.86 -1.17
N GLU A 96 6.65 -12.99 -1.85
CA GLU A 96 5.58 -13.74 -2.51
C GLU A 96 4.50 -14.14 -1.49
N ASN A 97 3.25 -14.01 -1.89
CA ASN A 97 2.08 -14.35 -1.08
C ASN A 97 1.96 -13.55 0.24
N GLN A 98 2.61 -12.40 0.35
CA GLN A 98 2.55 -11.55 1.53
C GLN A 98 2.41 -10.08 1.14
N ALA A 99 1.85 -9.29 2.05
CA ALA A 99 1.75 -7.84 1.94
C ALA A 99 1.17 -7.40 0.58
N VAL A 100 1.94 -6.67 -0.21
CA VAL A 100 1.56 -6.22 -1.57
C VAL A 100 1.20 -7.39 -2.50
N LEU A 101 1.80 -8.56 -2.31
CA LEU A 101 1.57 -9.76 -3.10
C LEU A 101 0.71 -10.81 -2.36
N ALA A 102 -0.04 -10.42 -1.33
CA ALA A 102 -0.88 -11.33 -0.55
C ALA A 102 -1.97 -12.03 -1.39
N TRP A 103 -2.37 -11.42 -2.48
CA TRP A 103 -3.37 -11.93 -3.41
C TRP A 103 -2.77 -12.52 -4.70
N ALA A 104 -1.43 -12.64 -4.76
CA ALA A 104 -0.72 -13.21 -5.89
C ALA A 104 -1.16 -14.64 -6.22
N GLY A 105 -0.97 -15.05 -7.47
CA GLY A 105 -1.40 -16.35 -7.97
C GLY A 105 -2.82 -16.39 -8.52
N LYS A 106 -3.54 -15.27 -8.47
CA LYS A 106 -4.88 -15.16 -9.06
C LYS A 106 -4.88 -14.54 -10.46
N GLY A 107 -3.71 -14.09 -10.94
CA GLY A 107 -3.50 -13.59 -12.30
C GLY A 107 -4.26 -12.30 -12.66
N LEU A 108 -4.65 -11.52 -11.66
CA LEU A 108 -5.53 -10.37 -11.85
C LEU A 108 -4.99 -9.06 -11.29
N LEU A 109 -3.80 -9.07 -10.66
CA LEU A 109 -3.26 -7.89 -9.98
C LEU A 109 -2.16 -7.25 -10.81
N THR A 110 -2.21 -5.93 -10.94
CA THR A 110 -1.16 -5.12 -11.60
C THR A 110 0.18 -5.25 -10.90
N GLU A 111 0.18 -5.31 -9.58
CA GLU A 111 1.34 -5.48 -8.71
C GLU A 111 2.03 -6.83 -8.94
N GLU A 112 1.25 -7.88 -9.08
CA GLU A 112 1.77 -9.22 -9.41
C GLU A 112 2.37 -9.25 -10.80
N SER A 113 1.70 -8.67 -11.80
CA SER A 113 2.21 -8.62 -13.17
C SER A 113 3.53 -7.87 -13.23
N ALA A 114 3.64 -6.72 -12.56
CA ALA A 114 4.89 -5.96 -12.48
C ALA A 114 5.99 -6.77 -11.80
N TYR A 115 5.69 -7.45 -10.70
CA TYR A 115 6.66 -8.26 -9.97
C TYR A 115 7.16 -9.45 -10.80
N LEU A 116 6.26 -10.16 -11.50
CA LEU A 116 6.63 -11.29 -12.35
C LEU A 116 7.49 -10.85 -13.54
N ASN A 117 7.13 -9.75 -14.21
CA ASN A 117 7.93 -9.17 -15.28
C ASN A 117 9.36 -8.85 -14.81
N LEU A 118 9.49 -8.21 -13.64
CA LEU A 118 10.80 -7.93 -13.05
C LEU A 118 11.59 -9.20 -12.72
N LYS A 119 10.92 -10.25 -12.23
CA LYS A 119 11.56 -11.57 -11.98
C LYS A 119 12.06 -12.24 -13.27
N GLU A 120 11.36 -12.06 -14.36
CA GLU A 120 11.74 -12.56 -15.69
C GLU A 120 12.83 -11.69 -16.36
N GLY A 121 13.27 -10.62 -15.71
CA GLY A 121 14.32 -9.74 -16.19
C GLY A 121 13.83 -8.62 -17.10
N ILE A 122 12.53 -8.40 -17.20
CA ILE A 122 11.95 -7.22 -17.87
C ILE A 122 12.15 -6.02 -16.95
N GLU A 123 12.99 -5.09 -17.36
CA GLU A 123 13.32 -3.92 -16.54
C GLU A 123 12.22 -2.85 -16.61
N ALA A 124 11.89 -2.26 -15.47
CA ALA A 124 10.98 -1.11 -15.48
C ALA A 124 11.60 0.08 -16.25
N PRO A 125 10.84 0.79 -17.08
CA PRO A 125 9.37 0.82 -17.18
C PRO A 125 8.76 -0.03 -18.33
N GLU A 126 9.44 -1.02 -18.86
CA GLU A 126 9.02 -1.83 -20.01
C GLU A 126 7.88 -2.81 -19.67
#